data_ccbd1c673c5656f871959791ecd09df2
#
_entry.id   ccbd1c673c5656f871959791ecd09df2
#
_cell.length_a   1.000
_cell.length_b   1.000
_cell.length_c   1.000
_cell.angle_alpha   90.00
_cell.angle_beta   90.00
_cell.angle_gamma   90.00
#
_symmetry.space_group_name_H-M   'P 1'
#
loop_
_entity.id
_entity.type
_entity.pdbx_description
1 polymer ?
#
loop_
_entity_poly.entity_id
_entity_poly.type
_entity_poly.pdbx_seq_one_letter_code
_entity_poly.pdbx_strand_id
1 'polypeptide(L)'
;MATQFSTATEPVRVADTHATEVARGERFEFGSNWARFLTVLDEPRIRAAERALQQMLRRPRLDGLRFLDIGSGSGLSSLAARRLGAQVHSFDFDPQSVACTTELRRRYFPQDRSWVIERGSALDASYIRSLGVFDIVYSWGVLHHTGQMWEALGLAAVPVAPGGTLFIAIYNDTGSQARRWRGIKRTYNALPRPLRVPFAVAVTLPGEARSLAGAMLRGRPGNYVRSWTQYRALRGMSRWHDILDWVGGYPYEFATPDEIFEFYRERGFVLTNMKCGGVGLGCNEFVFLRDR
;
A
#
# COMPACT_ATOMS: atom_id res chain seq x y z
N MET A 1 39.72 -37.64 10.83
CA MET A 1 38.57 -37.58 9.92
C MET A 1 37.66 -36.46 10.43
N ALA A 2 37.75 -35.30 9.81
CA ALA A 2 36.94 -34.14 10.14
C ALA A 2 35.85 -34.00 9.06
N THR A 3 34.61 -34.19 9.45
CA THR A 3 33.46 -34.09 8.55
C THR A 3 33.05 -32.62 8.49
N GLN A 4 33.30 -32.00 7.35
CA GLN A 4 32.80 -30.67 7.00
C GLN A 4 31.27 -30.76 6.79
N PHE A 5 30.50 -30.04 7.61
CA PHE A 5 29.13 -29.66 7.27
C PHE A 5 29.15 -28.24 6.70
N SER A 6 29.22 -28.17 5.36
CA SER A 6 28.87 -26.93 4.62
C SER A 6 27.43 -27.07 4.20
N THR A 7 26.54 -26.31 4.83
CA THR A 7 25.23 -25.98 4.27
C THR A 7 25.09 -24.47 4.26
N ALA A 8 25.73 -23.84 3.28
CA ALA A 8 25.36 -22.50 2.87
C ALA A 8 24.02 -22.63 2.15
N THR A 9 22.93 -22.38 2.85
CA THR A 9 21.63 -22.11 2.24
C THR A 9 21.79 -20.82 1.45
N GLU A 10 21.80 -20.90 0.13
CA GLU A 10 21.72 -19.71 -0.74
C GLU A 10 20.48 -18.90 -0.35
N PRO A 11 20.59 -17.57 -0.22
CA PRO A 11 19.42 -16.75 0.03
C PRO A 11 18.48 -16.89 -1.17
N VAL A 12 17.29 -17.46 -0.93
CA VAL A 12 16.21 -17.52 -1.93
C VAL A 12 16.02 -16.09 -2.46
N ARG A 13 16.28 -15.90 -3.75
CA ARG A 13 16.19 -14.56 -4.35
C ARG A 13 14.74 -14.09 -4.21
N VAL A 14 14.54 -12.97 -3.54
CA VAL A 14 13.23 -12.29 -3.35
C VAL A 14 12.48 -12.15 -4.69
N ALA A 15 13.22 -12.12 -5.80
CA ALA A 15 12.71 -12.11 -7.17
C ALA A 15 11.82 -13.30 -7.52
N ASP A 16 12.26 -14.49 -7.17
CA ASP A 16 11.60 -15.73 -7.56
C ASP A 16 10.34 -15.96 -6.71
N THR A 17 10.34 -15.42 -5.48
CA THR A 17 9.23 -15.58 -4.54
C THR A 17 7.98 -14.80 -4.99
N HIS A 18 8.10 -13.52 -5.39
CA HIS A 18 6.96 -12.72 -5.84
C HIS A 18 6.26 -13.32 -7.08
N ALA A 19 7.04 -13.64 -8.12
CA ALA A 19 6.50 -14.24 -9.34
C ALA A 19 5.83 -15.58 -9.07
N THR A 20 6.40 -16.38 -8.17
CA THR A 20 5.84 -17.68 -7.75
C THR A 20 4.51 -17.50 -7.00
N GLU A 21 4.41 -16.56 -6.06
CA GLU A 21 3.18 -16.25 -5.33
C GLU A 21 2.06 -15.78 -6.27
N VAL A 22 2.40 -14.90 -7.23
CA VAL A 22 1.45 -14.43 -8.25
C VAL A 22 0.98 -15.58 -9.15
N ALA A 23 1.90 -16.44 -9.60
CA ALA A 23 1.55 -17.59 -10.45
C ALA A 23 0.64 -18.60 -9.73
N ARG A 24 0.82 -18.78 -8.42
CA ARG A 24 -0.02 -19.64 -7.56
C ARG A 24 -1.34 -18.99 -7.15
N GLY A 25 -1.57 -17.71 -7.45
CA GLY A 25 -2.75 -16.97 -7.01
C GLY A 25 -2.75 -16.64 -5.51
N GLU A 26 -1.58 -16.71 -4.89
CA GLU A 26 -1.35 -16.35 -3.48
C GLU A 26 -1.19 -14.85 -3.30
N ARG A 27 -0.91 -14.11 -4.39
CA ARG A 27 -0.73 -12.66 -4.41
C ARG A 27 -1.31 -12.04 -5.69
N PHE A 28 -1.89 -10.86 -5.55
CA PHE A 28 -2.32 -10.04 -6.67
C PHE A 28 -1.15 -9.18 -7.19
N GLU A 29 -1.06 -9.01 -8.51
CA GLU A 29 -0.01 -8.25 -9.19
C GLU A 29 -0.37 -6.75 -9.24
N PHE A 30 -0.04 -6.02 -8.18
CA PHE A 30 -0.36 -4.58 -8.07
C PHE A 30 0.47 -3.69 -9.01
N GLY A 31 1.71 -4.08 -9.30
CA GLY A 31 2.65 -3.24 -10.04
C GLY A 31 2.19 -2.86 -11.44
N SER A 32 1.45 -3.73 -12.13
CA SER A 32 0.89 -3.43 -13.44
C SER A 32 -0.06 -2.22 -13.43
N ASN A 33 -0.73 -1.97 -12.31
CA ASN A 33 -1.64 -0.84 -12.12
C ASN A 33 -0.88 0.45 -11.83
N TRP A 34 0.21 0.36 -11.09
CA TRP A 34 1.07 1.52 -10.82
C TRP A 34 1.72 2.06 -12.09
N ALA A 35 2.15 1.19 -13.01
CA ALA A 35 2.66 1.62 -14.30
C ALA A 35 1.61 2.44 -15.11
N ARG A 36 0.35 2.02 -15.08
CA ARG A 36 -0.75 2.79 -15.72
C ARG A 36 -1.04 4.10 -14.98
N PHE A 37 -0.99 4.10 -13.64
CA PHE A 37 -1.17 5.31 -12.85
C PHE A 37 -0.12 6.37 -13.20
N LEU A 38 1.14 5.99 -13.45
CA LEU A 38 2.19 6.93 -13.85
C LEU A 38 1.91 7.65 -15.19
N THR A 39 1.07 7.09 -16.05
CA THR A 39 0.70 7.76 -17.33
C THR A 39 -0.27 8.93 -17.14
N VAL A 40 -0.94 8.99 -15.99
CA VAL A 40 -1.94 10.02 -15.67
C VAL A 40 -1.55 10.86 -14.45
N LEU A 41 -0.36 10.61 -13.90
CA LEU A 41 0.17 11.39 -12.80
C LEU A 41 0.44 12.83 -13.27
N ASP A 42 -0.11 13.77 -12.53
CA ASP A 42 -0.01 15.20 -12.78
C ASP A 42 0.37 15.98 -11.50
N GLU A 43 0.70 17.23 -11.67
CA GLU A 43 1.10 18.10 -10.56
C GLU A 43 0.00 18.28 -9.47
N PRO A 44 -1.30 18.36 -9.80
CA PRO A 44 -2.36 18.38 -8.79
C PRO A 44 -2.37 17.16 -7.88
N ARG A 45 -2.11 15.95 -8.41
CA ARG A 45 -2.03 14.70 -7.64
C ARG A 45 -0.81 14.66 -6.74
N ILE A 46 0.34 15.11 -7.25
CA ILE A 46 1.58 15.19 -6.45
C ILE A 46 1.36 16.14 -5.27
N ARG A 47 0.82 17.35 -5.53
CA ARG A 47 0.48 18.31 -4.45
C ARG A 47 -0.57 17.78 -3.47
N ALA A 48 -1.49 16.94 -3.92
CA ALA A 48 -2.44 16.30 -3.02
C ALA A 48 -1.75 15.30 -2.07
N ALA A 49 -0.77 14.53 -2.57
CA ALA A 49 0.04 13.63 -1.74
C ALA A 49 0.92 14.40 -0.74
N GLU A 50 1.54 15.52 -1.16
CA GLU A 50 2.29 16.40 -0.26
C GLU A 50 1.41 16.90 0.89
N ARG A 51 0.23 17.45 0.55
CA ARG A 51 -0.73 17.94 1.58
C ARG A 51 -1.20 16.83 2.51
N ALA A 52 -1.42 15.62 2.01
CA ALA A 52 -1.82 14.49 2.84
C ALA A 52 -0.73 14.13 3.87
N LEU A 53 0.53 14.06 3.45
CA LEU A 53 1.66 13.85 4.35
C LEU A 53 1.79 14.99 5.38
N GLN A 54 1.73 16.25 4.94
CA GLN A 54 1.82 17.42 5.82
C GLN A 54 0.72 17.41 6.89
N GLN A 55 -0.53 17.11 6.50
CA GLN A 55 -1.67 17.06 7.41
C GLN A 55 -1.56 15.93 8.43
N MET A 56 -1.22 14.72 7.97
CA MET A 56 -1.14 13.56 8.85
C MET A 56 0.07 13.64 9.78
N LEU A 57 1.23 14.02 9.28
CA LEU A 57 2.45 14.19 10.07
C LEU A 57 2.46 15.51 10.89
N ARG A 58 1.52 16.43 10.62
CA ARG A 58 1.47 17.78 11.21
C ARG A 58 2.80 18.54 11.05
N ARG A 59 3.43 18.39 9.89
CA ARG A 59 4.71 19.01 9.53
C ARG A 59 4.60 19.67 8.17
N PRO A 60 4.90 20.96 8.02
CA PRO A 60 4.86 21.64 6.71
C PRO A 60 6.02 21.24 5.81
N ARG A 61 7.14 20.79 6.38
CA ARG A 61 8.34 20.35 5.67
C ARG A 61 8.97 19.15 6.38
N LEU A 62 9.80 18.41 5.63
CA LEU A 62 10.53 17.24 6.12
C LEU A 62 12.04 17.37 5.89
N ASP A 63 12.56 18.61 5.84
CA ASP A 63 13.93 18.89 5.48
C ASP A 63 14.93 18.14 6.38
N GLY A 64 15.80 17.37 5.71
CA GLY A 64 16.86 16.60 6.36
C GLY A 64 16.40 15.34 7.10
N LEU A 65 15.10 15.12 7.26
CA LEU A 65 14.58 13.93 7.93
C LEU A 65 14.77 12.69 7.04
N ARG A 66 15.14 11.57 7.65
CA ARG A 66 15.20 10.26 7.00
C ARG A 66 13.81 9.66 6.96
N PHE A 67 13.32 9.37 5.76
CA PHE A 67 11.98 8.84 5.48
C PHE A 67 12.09 7.45 4.84
N LEU A 68 11.52 6.43 5.47
CA LEU A 68 11.42 5.08 4.93
C LEU A 68 10.01 4.86 4.37
N ASP A 69 9.90 4.46 3.10
CA ASP A 69 8.63 4.09 2.45
C ASP A 69 8.59 2.57 2.24
N ILE A 70 7.82 1.88 3.08
CA ILE A 70 7.63 0.42 3.05
C ILE A 70 6.49 0.09 2.11
N GLY A 71 6.80 -0.50 0.95
CA GLY A 71 5.85 -0.81 -0.11
C GLY A 71 5.50 0.43 -0.93
N SER A 72 6.49 0.98 -1.63
CA SER A 72 6.38 2.28 -2.31
C SER A 72 5.36 2.32 -3.46
N GLY A 73 4.94 1.18 -4.01
CA GLY A 73 3.94 1.08 -5.06
C GLY A 73 4.26 1.94 -6.28
N SER A 74 3.48 2.99 -6.50
CA SER A 74 3.73 3.96 -7.57
C SER A 74 4.93 4.89 -7.31
N GLY A 75 5.38 4.99 -6.06
CA GLY A 75 6.40 5.96 -5.63
C GLY A 75 5.86 7.36 -5.33
N LEU A 76 4.54 7.58 -5.37
CA LEU A 76 3.95 8.91 -5.20
C LEU A 76 4.21 9.49 -3.80
N SER A 77 4.11 8.68 -2.74
CA SER A 77 4.38 9.11 -1.36
C SER A 77 5.86 9.41 -1.15
N SER A 78 6.74 8.58 -1.71
CA SER A 78 8.18 8.82 -1.74
C SER A 78 8.53 10.13 -2.44
N LEU A 79 7.94 10.39 -3.62
CA LEU A 79 8.10 11.63 -4.36
C LEU A 79 7.64 12.84 -3.54
N ALA A 80 6.46 12.74 -2.90
CA ALA A 80 5.93 13.79 -2.04
C ALA A 80 6.87 14.07 -0.84
N ALA A 81 7.34 13.03 -0.15
CA ALA A 81 8.29 13.17 0.96
C ALA A 81 9.60 13.83 0.49
N ARG A 82 10.12 13.42 -0.70
CA ARG A 82 11.34 14.00 -1.26
C ARG A 82 11.17 15.46 -1.63
N ARG A 83 10.02 15.86 -2.19
CA ARG A 83 9.70 17.27 -2.51
C ARG A 83 9.52 18.12 -1.25
N LEU A 84 9.11 17.51 -0.14
CA LEU A 84 9.05 18.17 1.17
C LEU A 84 10.41 18.28 1.85
N GLY A 85 11.50 17.75 1.25
CA GLY A 85 12.87 17.89 1.70
C GLY A 85 13.48 16.67 2.40
N ALA A 86 12.74 15.56 2.53
CA ALA A 86 13.23 14.35 3.19
C ALA A 86 14.36 13.66 2.41
N GLN A 87 15.22 12.93 3.13
CA GLN A 87 16.07 11.88 2.57
C GLN A 87 15.25 10.60 2.54
N VAL A 88 14.97 10.09 1.34
CA VAL A 88 14.00 9.01 1.15
C VAL A 88 14.69 7.68 0.86
N HIS A 89 14.26 6.64 1.55
CA HIS A 89 14.56 5.25 1.22
C HIS A 89 13.24 4.53 0.94
N SER A 90 13.10 3.99 -0.25
CA SER A 90 11.89 3.32 -0.72
C SER A 90 12.19 1.88 -1.06
N PHE A 91 11.34 0.95 -0.65
CA PHE A 91 11.42 -0.41 -1.16
C PHE A 91 10.05 -0.98 -1.45
N ASP A 92 10.01 -1.97 -2.33
CA ASP A 92 8.81 -2.74 -2.63
C ASP A 92 9.16 -4.19 -2.93
N PHE A 93 8.25 -5.10 -2.65
CA PHE A 93 8.38 -6.51 -2.95
C PHE A 93 8.15 -6.81 -4.45
N ASP A 94 7.26 -6.04 -5.10
CA ASP A 94 6.95 -6.13 -6.51
C ASP A 94 7.97 -5.37 -7.37
N PRO A 95 8.71 -6.04 -8.27
CA PRO A 95 9.69 -5.40 -9.12
C PRO A 95 9.10 -4.32 -10.05
N GLN A 96 7.82 -4.42 -10.43
CA GLN A 96 7.17 -3.40 -11.24
C GLN A 96 6.91 -2.13 -10.42
N SER A 97 6.55 -2.26 -9.13
CA SER A 97 6.44 -1.14 -8.20
C SER A 97 7.79 -0.43 -8.03
N VAL A 98 8.88 -1.20 -7.86
CA VAL A 98 10.25 -0.64 -7.81
C VAL A 98 10.58 0.12 -9.09
N ALA A 99 10.23 -0.43 -10.25
CA ALA A 99 10.43 0.25 -11.55
C ALA A 99 9.62 1.55 -11.65
N CYS A 100 8.37 1.57 -11.15
CA CYS A 100 7.54 2.78 -11.12
C CYS A 100 8.16 3.87 -10.25
N THR A 101 8.59 3.52 -9.04
CA THR A 101 9.26 4.47 -8.13
C THR A 101 10.56 5.00 -8.72
N THR A 102 11.35 4.13 -9.39
CA THR A 102 12.58 4.51 -10.09
C THR A 102 12.29 5.50 -11.24
N GLU A 103 11.23 5.27 -11.99
CA GLU A 103 10.81 6.17 -13.06
C GLU A 103 10.39 7.55 -12.51
N LEU A 104 9.69 7.62 -11.35
CA LEU A 104 9.40 8.91 -10.73
C LEU A 104 10.66 9.65 -10.29
N ARG A 105 11.62 8.96 -9.67
CA ARG A 105 12.91 9.58 -9.36
C ARG A 105 13.59 10.11 -10.62
N ARG A 106 13.60 9.35 -11.71
CA ARG A 106 14.19 9.77 -12.98
C ARG A 106 13.52 11.04 -13.54
N ARG A 107 12.19 11.17 -13.43
CA ARG A 107 11.43 12.33 -13.93
C ARG A 107 11.64 13.60 -13.12
N TYR A 108 11.62 13.47 -11.79
CA TYR A 108 11.54 14.64 -10.89
C TYR A 108 12.84 14.94 -10.16
N PHE A 109 13.69 13.95 -9.96
CA PHE A 109 14.96 14.05 -9.23
C PHE A 109 16.05 13.22 -9.92
N PRO A 110 16.39 13.52 -11.20
CA PRO A 110 17.44 12.79 -11.92
C PRO A 110 18.76 12.92 -11.15
N GLN A 111 19.47 11.80 -10.98
CA GLN A 111 20.76 11.72 -10.28
C GLN A 111 20.73 12.07 -8.76
N ASP A 112 19.56 12.22 -8.16
CA ASP A 112 19.45 12.49 -6.72
C ASP A 112 19.94 11.31 -5.89
N ARG A 113 20.93 11.54 -5.03
CA ARG A 113 21.49 10.56 -4.12
C ARG A 113 20.72 10.47 -2.78
N SER A 114 19.83 11.42 -2.53
CA SER A 114 18.99 11.47 -1.34
C SER A 114 17.68 10.68 -1.47
N TRP A 115 17.53 9.93 -2.58
CA TRP A 115 16.43 9.00 -2.76
C TRP A 115 16.96 7.64 -3.21
N VAL A 116 17.06 6.71 -2.25
CA VAL A 116 17.42 5.30 -2.49
C VAL A 116 16.16 4.52 -2.81
N ILE A 117 16.25 3.63 -3.80
CA ILE A 117 15.13 2.76 -4.21
C ILE A 117 15.70 1.37 -4.41
N GLU A 118 15.10 0.39 -3.76
CA GLU A 118 15.55 -1.00 -3.88
C GLU A 118 14.39 -1.99 -3.75
N ARG A 119 14.69 -3.24 -3.99
CA ARG A 119 13.75 -4.32 -3.82
C ARG A 119 13.92 -4.95 -2.43
N GLY A 120 12.80 -5.10 -1.69
CA GLY A 120 12.81 -5.67 -0.36
C GLY A 120 11.45 -6.21 0.05
N SER A 121 11.42 -7.00 1.11
CA SER A 121 10.20 -7.53 1.69
C SER A 121 9.97 -6.96 3.09
N ALA A 122 8.73 -6.51 3.35
CA ALA A 122 8.30 -6.09 4.68
C ALA A 122 8.29 -7.25 5.71
N LEU A 123 8.40 -8.50 5.24
CA LEU A 123 8.47 -9.71 6.07
C LEU A 123 9.91 -10.22 6.24
N ASP A 124 10.90 -9.61 5.60
CA ASP A 124 12.30 -9.98 5.79
C ASP A 124 12.90 -9.20 6.97
N ALA A 125 12.92 -9.84 8.14
CA ALA A 125 13.43 -9.25 9.38
C ALA A 125 14.93 -8.89 9.29
N SER A 126 15.73 -9.62 8.53
CA SER A 126 17.15 -9.36 8.36
C SER A 126 17.36 -8.10 7.52
N TYR A 127 16.63 -8.00 6.41
CA TYR A 127 16.62 -6.84 5.55
C TYR A 127 16.14 -5.57 6.31
N ILE A 128 15.00 -5.64 7.00
CA ILE A 128 14.47 -4.50 7.76
C ILE A 128 15.47 -4.00 8.80
N ARG A 129 16.14 -4.91 9.55
CA ARG A 129 17.17 -4.52 10.53
C ARG A 129 18.40 -3.89 9.88
N SER A 130 18.76 -4.31 8.67
CA SER A 130 19.92 -3.78 7.95
C SER A 130 19.75 -2.34 7.46
N LEU A 131 18.50 -1.85 7.33
CA LEU A 131 18.19 -0.49 6.89
C LEU A 131 18.60 0.59 7.91
N GLY A 132 18.78 0.21 9.18
CA GLY A 132 19.03 1.16 10.27
C GLY A 132 17.76 1.86 10.73
N VAL A 133 17.87 3.12 11.21
CA VAL A 133 16.74 3.86 11.80
C VAL A 133 16.38 5.09 10.98
N PHE A 134 15.10 5.47 11.04
CA PHE A 134 14.51 6.59 10.30
C PHE A 134 13.68 7.47 11.23
N ASP A 135 13.65 8.77 10.93
CA ASP A 135 12.83 9.74 11.65
C ASP A 135 11.35 9.53 11.36
N ILE A 136 11.03 9.07 10.14
CA ILE A 136 9.68 8.75 9.70
C ILE A 136 9.71 7.40 8.97
N VAL A 137 8.89 6.46 9.44
CA VAL A 137 8.59 5.20 8.75
C VAL A 137 7.15 5.27 8.26
N TYR A 138 6.97 5.04 6.99
CA TYR A 138 5.68 5.15 6.30
C TYR A 138 5.33 3.85 5.60
N SER A 139 4.07 3.41 5.73
CA SER A 139 3.52 2.29 4.98
C SER A 139 2.01 2.45 4.81
N TRP A 140 1.59 2.87 3.64
CA TRP A 140 0.18 3.15 3.37
C TRP A 140 -0.41 2.11 2.42
N GLY A 141 -1.35 1.31 2.92
CA GLY A 141 -2.08 0.37 2.08
C GLY A 141 -1.27 -0.89 1.67
N VAL A 142 -0.28 -1.32 2.47
CA VAL A 142 0.67 -2.37 2.12
C VAL A 142 0.66 -3.54 3.08
N LEU A 143 0.83 -3.30 4.38
CA LEU A 143 1.11 -4.34 5.38
C LEU A 143 -0.02 -5.37 5.49
N HIS A 144 -1.25 -4.98 5.21
CA HIS A 144 -2.43 -5.84 5.18
C HIS A 144 -2.56 -6.68 3.87
N HIS A 145 -1.58 -6.56 2.97
CA HIS A 145 -1.45 -7.38 1.77
C HIS A 145 -0.26 -8.34 1.83
N THR A 146 0.34 -8.50 3.00
CA THR A 146 1.50 -9.40 3.18
C THR A 146 1.10 -10.85 3.42
N GLY A 147 -0.09 -11.11 3.93
CA GLY A 147 -0.53 -12.44 4.39
C GLY A 147 -0.08 -12.76 5.82
N GLN A 148 0.74 -11.88 6.41
CA GLN A 148 1.27 -11.95 7.77
C GLN A 148 1.28 -10.53 8.37
N MET A 149 0.10 -9.87 8.35
CA MET A 149 -0.05 -8.45 8.69
C MET A 149 0.56 -8.09 10.05
N TRP A 150 0.30 -8.87 11.09
CA TRP A 150 0.79 -8.57 12.43
C TRP A 150 2.31 -8.66 12.55
N GLU A 151 2.92 -9.60 11.82
CA GLU A 151 4.39 -9.67 11.71
C GLU A 151 4.95 -8.47 10.96
N ALA A 152 4.35 -8.12 9.83
CA ALA A 152 4.73 -6.94 9.05
C ALA A 152 4.58 -5.63 9.84
N LEU A 153 3.51 -5.49 10.65
CA LEU A 153 3.32 -4.36 11.57
C LEU A 153 4.44 -4.29 12.62
N GLY A 154 4.81 -5.45 13.18
CA GLY A 154 5.92 -5.53 14.15
C GLY A 154 7.26 -5.15 13.52
N LEU A 155 7.53 -5.63 12.30
CA LEU A 155 8.75 -5.31 11.56
C LEU A 155 8.80 -3.85 11.12
N ALA A 156 7.67 -3.24 10.76
CA ALA A 156 7.62 -1.81 10.44
C ALA A 156 7.96 -0.89 11.63
N ALA A 157 7.79 -1.36 12.85
CA ALA A 157 8.19 -0.63 14.06
C ALA A 157 9.72 -0.62 14.30
N VAL A 158 10.44 -1.61 13.78
CA VAL A 158 11.89 -1.79 14.04
C VAL A 158 12.72 -0.59 13.57
N PRO A 159 12.58 -0.09 12.34
CA PRO A 159 13.38 0.99 11.81
C PRO A 159 12.94 2.40 12.30
N VAL A 160 11.96 2.52 13.18
CA VAL A 160 11.56 3.82 13.73
C VAL A 160 12.60 4.27 14.77
N ALA A 161 13.19 5.45 14.59
CA ALA A 161 14.13 6.01 15.55
C ALA A 161 13.46 6.31 16.92
N PRO A 162 14.18 6.33 18.04
CA PRO A 162 13.66 6.89 19.29
C PRO A 162 13.17 8.35 19.07
N GLY A 163 11.94 8.66 19.45
CA GLY A 163 11.28 9.93 19.12
C GLY A 163 10.88 10.07 17.65
N GLY A 164 11.03 9.01 16.84
CA GLY A 164 10.59 8.96 15.44
C GLY A 164 9.11 8.68 15.27
N THR A 165 8.63 8.83 14.08
CA THR A 165 7.20 8.72 13.72
C THR A 165 6.96 7.50 12.86
N LEU A 166 5.91 6.72 13.15
CA LEU A 166 5.39 5.67 12.32
C LEU A 166 4.03 6.10 11.75
N PHE A 167 3.89 6.16 10.42
CA PHE A 167 2.63 6.42 9.75
C PHE A 167 2.19 5.22 8.93
N ILE A 168 1.10 4.58 9.30
CA ILE A 168 0.55 3.40 8.62
C ILE A 168 -0.91 3.60 8.23
N ALA A 169 -1.33 2.88 7.19
CA ALA A 169 -2.75 2.76 6.83
C ALA A 169 -3.13 1.29 6.65
N ILE A 170 -4.13 0.85 7.39
CA ILE A 170 -4.58 -0.56 7.46
C ILE A 170 -6.08 -0.63 7.17
N TYR A 171 -6.52 -1.65 6.43
CA TYR A 171 -7.93 -1.88 6.17
C TYR A 171 -8.72 -2.05 7.45
N ASN A 172 -9.89 -1.40 7.48
CA ASN A 172 -10.82 -1.46 8.60
C ASN A 172 -11.52 -2.82 8.66
N ASP A 173 -11.57 -3.44 9.84
CA ASP A 173 -12.45 -4.57 10.08
C ASP A 173 -13.89 -4.10 10.19
N THR A 174 -14.70 -4.43 9.20
CA THR A 174 -16.15 -4.21 9.15
C THR A 174 -16.94 -5.48 9.46
N GLY A 175 -16.33 -6.41 10.16
CA GLY A 175 -16.95 -7.67 10.59
C GLY A 175 -17.26 -8.62 9.44
N SER A 176 -18.53 -8.99 9.29
CA SER A 176 -18.97 -9.97 8.27
C SER A 176 -18.69 -9.50 6.84
N GLN A 177 -18.73 -8.18 6.58
CA GLN A 177 -18.47 -7.62 5.27
C GLN A 177 -16.99 -7.78 4.87
N ALA A 178 -16.05 -7.49 5.78
CA ALA A 178 -14.61 -7.67 5.53
C ALA A 178 -14.29 -9.16 5.28
N ARG A 179 -14.85 -10.06 6.09
CA ARG A 179 -14.70 -11.52 5.91
C ARG A 179 -15.26 -12.01 4.58
N ARG A 180 -16.42 -11.50 4.15
CA ARG A 180 -17.01 -11.81 2.83
C ARG A 180 -16.07 -11.37 1.71
N TRP A 181 -15.54 -10.15 1.77
CA TRP A 181 -14.61 -9.64 0.76
C TRP A 181 -13.31 -10.43 0.72
N ARG A 182 -12.78 -10.86 1.86
CA ARG A 182 -11.62 -11.77 1.90
C ARG A 182 -11.89 -13.07 1.12
N GLY A 183 -13.07 -13.66 1.30
CA GLY A 183 -13.50 -14.83 0.54
C GLY A 183 -13.57 -14.57 -0.97
N ILE A 184 -14.19 -13.46 -1.39
CA ILE A 184 -14.29 -13.05 -2.80
C ILE A 184 -12.90 -12.89 -3.43
N LYS A 185 -12.00 -12.15 -2.76
CA LYS A 185 -10.64 -11.89 -3.24
C LYS A 185 -9.83 -13.19 -3.37
N ARG A 186 -9.93 -14.08 -2.39
CA ARG A 186 -9.29 -15.40 -2.43
C ARG A 186 -9.80 -16.22 -3.62
N THR A 187 -11.12 -16.28 -3.80
CA THR A 187 -11.74 -17.00 -4.93
C THR A 187 -11.27 -16.44 -6.28
N TYR A 188 -11.28 -15.11 -6.45
CA TYR A 188 -10.79 -14.46 -7.67
C TYR A 188 -9.37 -14.90 -8.05
N ASN A 189 -8.45 -14.91 -7.07
CA ASN A 189 -7.06 -15.28 -7.32
C ASN A 189 -6.87 -16.78 -7.58
N ALA A 190 -7.71 -17.64 -7.00
CA ALA A 190 -7.70 -19.08 -7.24
C ALA A 190 -8.31 -19.48 -8.62
N LEU A 191 -9.10 -18.59 -9.24
CA LEU A 191 -9.71 -18.88 -10.54
C LEU A 191 -8.68 -18.85 -11.69
N PRO A 192 -8.84 -19.72 -12.71
CA PRO A 192 -8.13 -19.59 -13.97
C PRO A 192 -8.32 -18.20 -14.60
N ARG A 193 -7.28 -17.66 -15.23
CA ARG A 193 -7.28 -16.30 -15.81
C ARG A 193 -8.53 -15.96 -16.62
N PRO A 194 -9.05 -16.84 -17.53
CA PRO A 194 -10.25 -16.52 -18.33
C PRO A 194 -11.52 -16.29 -17.48
N LEU A 195 -11.61 -16.90 -16.29
CA LEU A 195 -12.78 -16.81 -15.42
C LEU A 195 -12.75 -15.61 -14.46
N ARG A 196 -11.60 -14.93 -14.32
CA ARG A 196 -11.42 -13.80 -13.37
C ARG A 196 -12.28 -12.60 -13.72
N VAL A 197 -12.34 -12.23 -15.01
CA VAL A 197 -13.16 -11.10 -15.48
C VAL A 197 -14.65 -11.38 -15.34
N PRO A 198 -15.21 -12.51 -15.83
CA PRO A 198 -16.60 -12.87 -15.57
C PRO A 198 -16.99 -12.89 -14.10
N PHE A 199 -16.12 -13.42 -13.24
CA PHE A 199 -16.34 -13.44 -11.80
C PHE A 199 -16.38 -12.02 -11.20
N ALA A 200 -15.45 -11.14 -11.57
CA ALA A 200 -15.43 -9.75 -11.11
C ALA A 200 -16.70 -9.00 -11.51
N VAL A 201 -17.17 -9.20 -12.74
CA VAL A 201 -18.45 -8.65 -13.21
C VAL A 201 -19.62 -9.19 -12.37
N ALA A 202 -19.71 -10.49 -12.15
CA ALA A 202 -20.80 -11.10 -11.38
C ALA A 202 -20.85 -10.57 -9.94
N VAL A 203 -19.67 -10.38 -9.30
CA VAL A 203 -19.57 -9.87 -7.92
C VAL A 203 -19.96 -8.39 -7.84
N THR A 204 -19.63 -7.59 -8.83
CA THR A 204 -19.82 -6.12 -8.79
C THR A 204 -21.15 -5.68 -9.40
N LEU A 205 -21.74 -6.47 -10.29
CA LEU A 205 -22.99 -6.17 -11.00
C LEU A 205 -24.17 -5.76 -10.08
N PRO A 206 -24.43 -6.43 -8.93
CA PRO A 206 -25.51 -6.01 -8.04
C PRO A 206 -25.31 -4.60 -7.48
N GLY A 207 -24.07 -4.22 -7.18
CA GLY A 207 -23.71 -2.87 -6.70
C GLY A 207 -23.90 -1.81 -7.78
N GLU A 208 -23.45 -2.12 -9.01
CA GLU A 208 -23.62 -1.25 -10.16
C GLU A 208 -25.10 -1.06 -10.53
N ALA A 209 -25.88 -2.15 -10.53
CA ALA A 209 -27.32 -2.08 -10.77
C ALA A 209 -28.03 -1.22 -9.73
N ARG A 210 -27.71 -1.36 -8.45
CA ARG A 210 -28.25 -0.49 -7.38
C ARG A 210 -27.86 0.97 -7.56
N SER A 211 -26.62 1.23 -7.95
CA SER A 211 -26.13 2.59 -8.22
C SER A 211 -26.87 3.24 -9.36
N LEU A 212 -27.07 2.51 -10.47
CA LEU A 212 -27.85 2.97 -11.63
C LEU A 212 -29.32 3.22 -11.27
N ALA A 213 -29.97 2.24 -10.63
CA ALA A 213 -31.35 2.38 -10.16
C ALA A 213 -31.53 3.58 -9.23
N GLY A 214 -30.62 3.78 -8.28
CA GLY A 214 -30.64 4.92 -7.39
C GLY A 214 -30.46 6.27 -8.12
N ALA A 215 -29.65 6.32 -9.19
CA ALA A 215 -29.51 7.52 -10.04
C ALA A 215 -30.78 7.79 -10.85
N MET A 216 -31.43 6.76 -11.37
CA MET A 216 -32.71 6.85 -12.08
C MET A 216 -33.83 7.35 -11.16
N LEU A 217 -34.00 6.77 -9.97
CA LEU A 217 -35.01 7.18 -8.98
C LEU A 217 -34.86 8.63 -8.53
N ARG A 218 -33.64 9.16 -8.53
CA ARG A 218 -33.37 10.58 -8.20
C ARG A 218 -33.50 11.51 -9.43
N GLY A 219 -33.94 11.02 -10.57
CA GLY A 219 -34.03 11.80 -11.82
C GLY A 219 -32.69 12.26 -12.38
N ARG A 220 -31.59 11.61 -12.02
CA ARG A 220 -30.21 12.03 -12.37
C ARG A 220 -29.38 10.89 -12.96
N PRO A 221 -29.85 10.17 -14.03
CA PRO A 221 -29.11 9.05 -14.61
C PRO A 221 -27.75 9.46 -15.16
N GLY A 222 -27.57 10.70 -15.59
CA GLY A 222 -26.30 11.25 -16.02
C GLY A 222 -25.20 11.24 -14.94
N ASN A 223 -25.56 11.19 -13.65
CA ASN A 223 -24.58 11.05 -12.57
C ASN A 223 -23.91 9.66 -12.61
N TYR A 224 -24.64 8.63 -12.95
CA TYR A 224 -24.06 7.29 -13.12
C TYR A 224 -23.08 7.27 -14.29
N VAL A 225 -23.46 7.81 -15.45
CA VAL A 225 -22.57 7.91 -16.62
C VAL A 225 -21.31 8.71 -16.26
N ARG A 226 -21.46 9.86 -15.60
CA ARG A 226 -20.33 10.67 -15.13
C ARG A 226 -19.42 9.92 -14.18
N SER A 227 -19.95 9.05 -13.32
CA SER A 227 -19.14 8.24 -12.41
C SER A 227 -18.23 7.23 -13.14
N TRP A 228 -18.49 6.91 -14.40
CA TRP A 228 -17.64 6.09 -15.26
C TRP A 228 -16.68 6.95 -16.11
N THR A 229 -17.20 7.99 -16.76
CA THR A 229 -16.42 8.78 -17.72
C THR A 229 -15.42 9.72 -17.05
N GLN A 230 -15.78 10.29 -15.89
CA GLN A 230 -14.92 11.22 -15.14
C GLN A 230 -14.05 10.52 -14.08
N TYR A 231 -14.21 9.22 -13.87
CA TYR A 231 -13.50 8.46 -12.85
C TYR A 231 -11.99 8.56 -13.00
N ARG A 232 -11.49 8.44 -14.23
CA ARG A 232 -10.07 8.53 -14.54
C ARG A 232 -9.46 9.89 -14.16
N ALA A 233 -10.19 10.98 -14.36
CA ALA A 233 -9.74 12.31 -13.98
C ALA A 233 -9.65 12.49 -12.45
N LEU A 234 -10.53 11.82 -11.71
CA LEU A 234 -10.60 11.92 -10.24
C LEU A 234 -9.63 10.99 -9.53
N ARG A 235 -9.54 9.73 -9.99
CA ARG A 235 -8.80 8.65 -9.30
C ARG A 235 -7.47 8.28 -9.96
N GLY A 236 -7.23 8.72 -11.21
CA GLY A 236 -6.02 8.41 -11.95
C GLY A 236 -6.05 7.07 -12.70
N MET A 237 -7.03 6.20 -12.45
CA MET A 237 -7.24 4.95 -13.18
C MET A 237 -8.68 4.84 -13.68
N SER A 238 -8.96 3.96 -14.63
CA SER A 238 -10.33 3.72 -15.05
C SER A 238 -11.09 3.00 -13.95
N ARG A 239 -12.41 3.26 -13.85
CA ARG A 239 -13.26 2.58 -12.86
C ARG A 239 -13.20 1.06 -12.99
N TRP A 240 -13.08 0.55 -14.21
CA TRP A 240 -12.94 -0.88 -14.45
C TRP A 240 -11.66 -1.47 -13.82
N HIS A 241 -10.53 -0.79 -13.97
CA HIS A 241 -9.27 -1.24 -13.35
C HIS A 241 -9.33 -1.16 -11.82
N ASP A 242 -9.93 -0.10 -11.28
CA ASP A 242 -10.14 0.03 -9.83
C ASP A 242 -11.04 -1.09 -9.27
N ILE A 243 -12.06 -1.51 -10.04
CA ILE A 243 -12.89 -2.68 -9.71
C ILE A 243 -12.07 -3.97 -9.69
N LEU A 244 -11.24 -4.20 -10.72
CA LEU A 244 -10.39 -5.39 -10.78
C LEU A 244 -9.37 -5.42 -9.64
N ASP A 245 -8.77 -4.29 -9.30
CA ASP A 245 -7.84 -4.15 -8.16
C ASP A 245 -8.55 -4.42 -6.84
N TRP A 246 -9.74 -3.86 -6.69
CA TRP A 246 -10.53 -4.09 -5.49
C TRP A 246 -10.93 -5.56 -5.35
N VAL A 247 -11.42 -6.20 -6.42
CA VAL A 247 -11.81 -7.62 -6.37
C VAL A 247 -10.59 -8.54 -6.27
N GLY A 248 -9.47 -8.17 -6.89
CA GLY A 248 -8.26 -8.99 -6.97
C GLY A 248 -7.30 -8.84 -5.79
N GLY A 249 -7.29 -7.69 -5.12
CA GLY A 249 -6.27 -7.34 -4.10
C GLY A 249 -6.17 -8.35 -2.95
N TYR A 250 -5.30 -9.33 -3.09
CA TYR A 250 -5.06 -10.43 -2.14
C TYR A 250 -3.53 -10.61 -1.94
N PRO A 251 -3.04 -10.99 -0.76
CA PRO A 251 -3.76 -11.21 0.51
C PRO A 251 -4.59 -10.01 0.97
N TYR A 252 -5.62 -10.23 1.77
CA TYR A 252 -6.49 -9.19 2.29
C TYR A 252 -6.73 -9.43 3.78
N GLU A 253 -6.06 -8.62 4.57
CA GLU A 253 -6.13 -8.63 6.03
C GLU A 253 -6.68 -7.28 6.51
N PHE A 254 -7.20 -7.25 7.72
CA PHE A 254 -7.85 -6.07 8.27
C PHE A 254 -7.80 -6.14 9.80
N ALA A 255 -7.91 -5.00 10.44
CA ALA A 255 -7.97 -4.88 11.89
C ALA A 255 -8.90 -3.73 12.29
N THR A 256 -9.43 -3.81 13.50
CA THR A 256 -10.14 -2.69 14.11
C THR A 256 -9.15 -1.61 14.56
N PRO A 257 -9.59 -0.34 14.70
CA PRO A 257 -8.71 0.74 15.17
C PRO A 257 -8.11 0.49 16.56
N ASP A 258 -8.87 -0.14 17.46
CA ASP A 258 -8.43 -0.48 18.81
C ASP A 258 -7.35 -1.57 18.81
N GLU A 259 -7.48 -2.62 17.97
CA GLU A 259 -6.43 -3.64 17.82
C GLU A 259 -5.10 -3.03 17.37
N ILE A 260 -5.11 -2.13 16.39
CA ILE A 260 -3.90 -1.44 15.93
C ILE A 260 -3.34 -0.51 17.01
N PHE A 261 -4.22 0.21 17.71
CA PHE A 261 -3.82 1.10 18.81
C PHE A 261 -3.12 0.32 19.93
N GLU A 262 -3.75 -0.76 20.43
CA GLU A 262 -3.19 -1.58 21.50
C GLU A 262 -1.87 -2.24 21.07
N PHE A 263 -1.80 -2.77 19.85
CA PHE A 263 -0.60 -3.38 19.31
C PHE A 263 0.63 -2.45 19.38
N TYR A 264 0.47 -1.19 19.03
CA TYR A 264 1.58 -0.23 19.06
C TYR A 264 1.79 0.39 20.44
N ARG A 265 0.74 0.58 21.24
CA ARG A 265 0.84 1.03 22.63
C ARG A 265 1.72 0.09 23.47
N GLU A 266 1.52 -1.22 23.33
CA GLU A 266 2.31 -2.25 24.01
C GLU A 266 3.79 -2.25 23.59
N ARG A 267 4.11 -1.62 22.47
CA ARG A 267 5.48 -1.51 21.92
C ARG A 267 6.13 -0.14 22.17
N GLY A 268 5.57 0.66 23.07
CA GLY A 268 6.11 1.98 23.44
C GLY A 268 5.84 3.05 22.39
N PHE A 269 4.71 2.95 21.67
CA PHE A 269 4.28 3.99 20.75
C PHE A 269 3.05 4.74 21.28
N VAL A 270 3.04 6.06 21.07
CA VAL A 270 1.95 6.96 21.43
C VAL A 270 1.22 7.40 20.16
N LEU A 271 -0.10 7.22 20.10
CA LEU A 271 -0.92 7.69 18.98
C LEU A 271 -1.00 9.23 19.01
N THR A 272 -0.55 9.88 17.95
CA THR A 272 -0.52 11.35 17.82
C THR A 272 -1.54 11.90 16.84
N ASN A 273 -1.92 11.10 15.84
CA ASN A 273 -2.94 11.47 14.86
C ASN A 273 -3.60 10.21 14.30
N MET A 274 -4.88 10.32 13.95
CA MET A 274 -5.65 9.24 13.35
C MET A 274 -6.72 9.78 12.42
N LYS A 275 -6.98 9.03 11.33
CA LYS A 275 -8.10 9.28 10.44
C LYS A 275 -8.79 7.96 10.13
N CYS A 276 -10.00 7.79 10.62
CA CYS A 276 -10.80 6.60 10.37
C CYS A 276 -11.60 6.72 9.08
N GLY A 277 -11.65 5.62 8.31
CA GLY A 277 -12.45 5.50 7.08
C GLY A 277 -13.96 5.39 7.30
N GLY A 278 -14.43 5.56 8.54
CA GLY A 278 -15.83 5.40 8.92
C GLY A 278 -16.29 3.94 8.87
N VAL A 279 -17.55 3.72 8.49
CA VAL A 279 -18.15 2.36 8.40
C VAL A 279 -17.77 1.60 7.12
N GLY A 280 -16.89 2.14 6.29
CA GLY A 280 -16.50 1.57 5.02
C GLY A 280 -15.34 0.59 5.11
N LEU A 281 -15.08 -0.12 4.01
CA LEU A 281 -13.97 -1.06 3.83
C LEU A 281 -12.62 -0.36 3.55
N GLY A 282 -12.56 0.98 3.66
CA GLY A 282 -11.34 1.75 3.46
C GLY A 282 -10.30 1.54 4.56
N CYS A 283 -9.15 2.16 4.40
CA CYS A 283 -8.11 2.14 5.42
C CYS A 283 -8.40 3.14 6.54
N ASN A 284 -8.06 2.74 7.75
CA ASN A 284 -7.81 3.65 8.85
C ASN A 284 -6.33 4.05 8.81
N GLU A 285 -6.05 5.33 9.00
CA GLU A 285 -4.71 5.90 8.98
C GLU A 285 -4.29 6.23 10.42
N PHE A 286 -3.08 5.86 10.81
CA PHE A 286 -2.57 6.06 12.15
C PHE A 286 -1.18 6.69 12.09
N VAL A 287 -0.93 7.65 12.95
CA VAL A 287 0.39 8.24 13.17
C VAL A 287 0.77 8.05 14.62
N PHE A 288 1.82 7.28 14.84
CA PHE A 288 2.37 6.99 16.15
C PHE A 288 3.72 7.67 16.31
N LEU A 289 4.02 8.12 17.52
CA LEU A 289 5.33 8.56 17.96
C LEU A 289 5.96 7.44 18.79
N ARG A 290 7.20 7.06 18.50
CA ARG A 290 7.94 6.12 19.35
C ARG A 290 8.48 6.87 20.57
N ASP A 291 8.21 6.34 21.77
CA ASP A 291 8.81 6.87 22.99
C ASP A 291 10.35 6.87 22.92
N ARG A 292 10.98 7.76 23.68
CA ARG A 292 12.43 7.96 23.69
C ARG A 292 13.17 6.85 24.43
#